data_35f35df279f9140dc38c66bdcb1c351e
#
_entry.id   35f35df279f9140dc38c66bdcb1c351e
#
_cell.length_a   1.000
_cell.length_b   1.000
_cell.length_c   1.000
_cell.angle_alpha   90.00
_cell.angle_beta   90.00
_cell.angle_gamma   90.00
#
_symmetry.space_group_name_H-M   'P 1'
#
loop_
_entity.id
_entity.type
_entity.pdbx_description
1 polymer ?
#
loop_
_entity_poly.entity_id
_entity_poly.type
_entity_poly.pdbx_seq_one_letter_code
_entity_poly.pdbx_strand_id
1 'polypeptide(L)'
;SRGLTYAAPLKVTLRLVVWDVDEDTGSRSVRDIKEQDVYMGDMPLMTDHGTSIVNGTERVIVSQMHRSPGVFFDHDRGKSHSSGKLLFSARVIPYRGSWLDFEFDAKDLLYVRIDRRRKLPATTLLMALDSSFTAQERTEAAAEGKSLAPFQATGMSREEILSMIYGRITFEAAGDGQFRTAFDASQYSGKKLVDDLVNAADGEVVAKAGDKITPRKAKKLAETVTQLLVSREDLIGRYIARDAFDKKSGLVWAEAGDELSEALLEELLDKGITAIETLDIDHLNRGAYIRNTLAVDKNATREEALIDIYRVMRPGEPPTLETAEALFSGLFFDDERFDLSAVGRVKMNMRLAATA
;
A
#
# COMPACT_ATOMS: atom_id res chain seq x y z
N SER A 1 25.84 44.92 25.30
CA SER A 1 26.66 45.54 24.25
C SER A 1 28.00 44.81 23.97
N ARG A 2 28.39 43.79 24.77
CA ARG A 2 29.60 42.98 24.51
C ARG A 2 29.41 41.82 23.56
N GLY A 3 28.23 41.63 23.00
CA GLY A 3 27.93 40.53 22.10
C GLY A 3 27.91 39.15 22.81
N LEU A 4 27.68 39.11 24.10
CA LEU A 4 27.64 37.88 24.90
C LEU A 4 26.24 37.27 24.92
N THR A 5 26.19 35.98 25.13
CA THR A 5 24.92 35.23 25.31
C THR A 5 24.70 34.98 26.80
N TYR A 6 23.49 35.30 27.28
CA TYR A 6 23.07 34.97 28.64
C TYR A 6 22.67 33.49 28.69
N ALA A 7 23.59 32.63 29.15
CA ALA A 7 23.44 31.19 29.08
C ALA A 7 24.05 30.51 30.30
N ALA A 8 23.64 29.31 30.58
CA ALA A 8 24.27 28.41 31.56
C ALA A 8 24.80 27.15 30.87
N PRO A 9 25.92 26.59 31.29
CA PRO A 9 26.46 25.34 30.73
C PRO A 9 25.56 24.15 31.09
N LEU A 10 25.16 23.39 30.07
CA LEU A 10 24.47 22.12 30.25
C LEU A 10 25.49 21.00 30.38
N LYS A 11 25.49 20.34 31.53
CA LYS A 11 26.30 19.13 31.78
C LYS A 11 25.36 17.95 31.99
N VAL A 12 25.72 16.82 31.42
CA VAL A 12 24.97 15.56 31.56
C VAL A 12 25.91 14.52 32.15
N THR A 13 25.51 13.88 33.24
CA THR A 13 26.22 12.73 33.80
C THR A 13 25.87 11.50 33.01
N LEU A 14 26.80 10.97 32.24
CA LEU A 14 26.66 9.73 31.51
C LEU A 14 27.14 8.56 32.36
N ARG A 15 26.33 7.53 32.46
CA ARG A 15 26.63 6.28 33.13
C ARG A 15 26.73 5.15 32.12
N LEU A 16 27.91 4.58 31.93
CA LEU A 16 28.13 3.38 31.14
C LEU A 16 28.15 2.19 32.09
N VAL A 17 27.19 1.29 31.88
CA VAL A 17 27.10 0.00 32.59
C VAL A 17 27.62 -1.09 31.67
N VAL A 18 28.69 -1.74 32.01
CA VAL A 18 29.23 -2.88 31.28
C VAL A 18 28.70 -4.16 31.92
N TRP A 19 28.10 -4.99 31.12
CA TRP A 19 27.51 -6.23 31.57
C TRP A 19 28.33 -7.43 31.11
N ASP A 20 28.55 -8.40 32.00
CA ASP A 20 28.93 -9.75 31.62
C ASP A 20 27.64 -10.53 31.37
N VAL A 21 27.53 -11.07 30.17
CA VAL A 21 26.40 -11.91 29.75
C VAL A 21 26.88 -13.35 29.72
N ASP A 22 26.25 -14.20 30.50
CA ASP A 22 26.46 -15.65 30.46
C ASP A 22 25.73 -16.21 29.22
N GLU A 23 26.46 -16.78 28.26
CA GLU A 23 25.94 -17.28 27.00
C GLU A 23 25.01 -18.47 27.20
N ASP A 24 25.20 -19.27 28.27
CA ASP A 24 24.39 -20.49 28.49
C ASP A 24 23.06 -20.18 29.21
N THR A 25 23.06 -19.23 30.15
CA THR A 25 21.89 -18.92 30.97
C THR A 25 21.17 -17.64 30.57
N GLY A 26 21.82 -16.79 29.73
CA GLY A 26 21.36 -15.44 29.41
C GLY A 26 21.35 -14.46 30.58
N SER A 27 21.90 -14.86 31.72
CA SER A 27 21.97 -14.00 32.92
C SER A 27 22.96 -12.86 32.71
N ARG A 28 22.60 -11.66 33.22
CA ARG A 28 23.44 -10.47 33.12
C ARG A 28 23.94 -10.06 34.51
N SER A 29 25.25 -9.95 34.68
CA SER A 29 25.85 -9.37 35.86
C SER A 29 26.59 -8.09 35.52
N VAL A 30 26.54 -7.10 36.42
CA VAL A 30 27.25 -5.83 36.20
C VAL A 30 28.74 -6.06 36.38
N ARG A 31 29.52 -5.85 35.32
CA ARG A 31 30.97 -5.96 35.35
C ARG A 31 31.64 -4.66 35.84
N ASP A 32 31.18 -3.53 35.28
CA ASP A 32 31.79 -2.23 35.58
C ASP A 32 30.74 -1.11 35.39
N ILE A 33 30.89 -0.04 36.18
CA ILE A 33 30.07 1.17 36.04
C ILE A 33 31.05 2.36 35.99
N LYS A 34 30.99 3.11 34.87
CA LYS A 34 31.76 4.34 34.69
C LYS A 34 30.81 5.52 34.57
N GLU A 35 31.05 6.56 35.34
CA GLU A 35 30.32 7.80 35.30
C GLU A 35 31.24 8.96 34.93
N GLN A 36 30.73 9.84 34.06
CA GLN A 36 31.45 11.04 33.66
C GLN A 36 30.48 12.16 33.32
N ASP A 37 30.76 13.36 33.80
CA ASP A 37 30.08 14.56 33.40
C ASP A 37 30.59 15.02 32.03
N VAL A 38 29.68 15.16 31.08
CA VAL A 38 29.98 15.63 29.73
C VAL A 38 29.32 16.98 29.51
N TYR A 39 30.09 17.93 29.03
CA TYR A 39 29.55 19.23 28.61
C TYR A 39 28.84 19.09 27.26
N MET A 40 27.54 19.45 27.23
CA MET A 40 26.72 19.33 26.05
C MET A 40 26.52 20.65 25.29
N GLY A 41 26.97 21.75 25.84
CA GLY A 41 26.81 23.09 25.25
C GLY A 41 26.21 24.08 26.23
N ASP A 42 25.97 25.30 25.78
CA ASP A 42 25.34 26.33 26.57
C ASP A 42 23.86 26.43 26.27
N MET A 43 23.04 26.46 27.31
CA MET A 43 21.60 26.67 27.23
C MET A 43 21.29 28.15 27.48
N PRO A 44 20.69 28.89 26.49
CA PRO A 44 20.24 30.26 26.74
C PRO A 44 19.24 30.31 27.88
N LEU A 45 19.44 31.24 28.79
CA LEU A 45 18.54 31.49 29.91
C LEU A 45 17.50 32.53 29.53
N MET A 46 16.29 32.34 30.06
CA MET A 46 15.20 33.27 29.88
C MET A 46 15.25 34.37 30.91
N THR A 47 15.06 35.63 30.51
CA THR A 47 14.93 36.78 31.41
C THR A 47 13.53 36.83 32.03
N ASP A 48 13.34 37.67 33.05
CA ASP A 48 12.03 37.88 33.71
C ASP A 48 10.93 38.36 32.74
N HIS A 49 11.33 38.95 31.62
CA HIS A 49 10.40 39.39 30.56
C HIS A 49 10.06 38.36 29.49
N GLY A 50 10.54 37.13 29.64
CA GLY A 50 10.31 36.06 28.66
C GLY A 50 11.18 36.13 27.40
N THR A 51 12.28 36.88 27.47
CA THR A 51 13.23 37.04 26.37
C THR A 51 14.53 36.26 26.65
N SER A 52 15.33 36.05 25.61
CA SER A 52 16.68 35.49 25.70
C SER A 52 17.67 36.48 25.08
N ILE A 53 18.86 36.60 25.70
CA ILE A 53 19.95 37.45 25.18
C ILE A 53 20.92 36.53 24.44
N VAL A 54 20.98 36.66 23.12
CA VAL A 54 21.86 35.88 22.25
C VAL A 54 22.77 36.82 21.46
N ASN A 55 24.07 36.68 21.59
CA ASN A 55 25.06 37.53 20.92
C ASN A 55 24.84 39.03 21.21
N GLY A 56 24.41 39.36 22.43
CA GLY A 56 24.13 40.73 22.84
C GLY A 56 22.78 41.31 22.33
N THR A 57 21.98 40.56 21.62
CA THR A 57 20.68 40.92 21.10
C THR A 57 19.58 40.25 21.89
N GLU A 58 18.58 41.00 22.30
CA GLU A 58 17.39 40.50 22.95
C GLU A 58 16.49 39.83 21.91
N ARG A 59 16.13 38.56 22.13
CA ARG A 59 15.35 37.72 21.23
C ARG A 59 14.22 37.05 21.97
N VAL A 60 13.15 36.72 21.23
CA VAL A 60 12.00 35.94 21.73
C VAL A 60 11.86 34.69 20.90
N ILE A 61 11.63 33.55 21.58
CA ILE A 61 11.31 32.31 20.93
C ILE A 61 9.83 32.34 20.53
N VAL A 62 9.55 32.20 19.24
CA VAL A 62 8.20 32.16 18.71
C VAL A 62 7.86 30.75 18.25
N SER A 63 6.62 30.34 18.48
CA SER A 63 6.11 29.07 17.97
C SER A 63 6.06 29.10 16.44
N GLN A 64 6.65 28.13 15.80
CA GLN A 64 6.64 28.01 14.37
C GLN A 64 5.49 27.07 13.94
N MET A 65 4.68 27.57 13.02
CA MET A 65 3.63 26.77 12.41
C MET A 65 4.26 25.71 11.49
N HIS A 66 3.80 24.47 11.60
CA HIS A 66 4.19 23.38 10.72
C HIS A 66 2.96 22.66 10.17
N ARG A 67 3.14 21.90 9.10
CA ARG A 67 2.04 21.11 8.54
C ARG A 67 1.67 20.01 9.54
N SER A 68 0.37 19.87 9.82
CA SER A 68 -0.10 18.83 10.73
C SER A 68 0.20 17.42 10.18
N PRO A 69 0.55 16.44 11.03
CA PRO A 69 0.61 15.06 10.57
C PRO A 69 -0.76 14.56 10.09
N GLY A 70 -0.75 13.58 9.21
CA GLY A 70 -1.95 13.00 8.62
C GLY A 70 -1.80 12.69 7.14
N VAL A 71 -2.93 12.46 6.45
CA VAL A 71 -2.97 12.25 5.01
C VAL A 71 -3.61 13.44 4.31
N PHE A 72 -3.02 13.83 3.17
CA PHE A 72 -3.47 14.96 2.35
C PHE A 72 -3.66 14.49 0.92
N PHE A 73 -4.85 14.73 0.37
CA PHE A 73 -5.17 14.48 -1.03
C PHE A 73 -5.16 15.79 -1.79
N ASP A 74 -4.53 15.80 -2.96
CA ASP A 74 -4.40 16.97 -3.82
C ASP A 74 -4.39 16.55 -5.30
N HIS A 75 -4.42 17.53 -6.19
CA HIS A 75 -4.24 17.36 -7.61
C HIS A 75 -3.54 18.56 -8.23
N ASP A 76 -2.91 18.39 -9.39
CA ASP A 76 -2.12 19.40 -10.08
C ASP A 76 -2.95 20.51 -10.78
N ARG A 77 -4.28 20.43 -10.75
CA ARG A 77 -5.23 21.30 -11.46
C ARG A 77 -5.06 21.25 -12.99
N GLY A 78 -4.57 20.14 -13.53
CA GLY A 78 -4.35 19.97 -14.95
C GLY A 78 -3.20 20.77 -15.54
N LYS A 79 -2.27 21.25 -14.69
CA LYS A 79 -1.15 22.11 -15.14
C LYS A 79 0.08 21.32 -15.59
N SER A 80 0.22 20.07 -15.14
CA SER A 80 1.42 19.28 -15.37
C SER A 80 1.47 18.61 -16.75
N HIS A 81 0.32 18.44 -17.39
CA HIS A 81 0.24 17.78 -18.70
C HIS A 81 -0.59 18.62 -19.68
N SER A 82 -0.16 18.64 -20.95
CA SER A 82 -0.78 19.43 -22.04
C SER A 82 -2.26 19.11 -22.29
N SER A 83 -2.71 17.88 -21.95
CA SER A 83 -4.10 17.46 -22.10
C SER A 83 -5.05 18.06 -21.06
N GLY A 84 -4.55 18.77 -20.07
CA GLY A 84 -5.36 19.28 -18.96
C GLY A 84 -5.87 18.19 -17.99
N LYS A 85 -5.37 16.94 -18.11
CA LYS A 85 -5.73 15.83 -17.24
C LYS A 85 -5.33 16.12 -15.80
N LEU A 86 -6.25 15.87 -14.87
CA LEU A 86 -5.97 15.98 -13.44
C LEU A 86 -5.09 14.81 -12.98
N LEU A 87 -3.93 15.12 -12.44
CA LEU A 87 -3.03 14.15 -11.82
C LEU A 87 -3.23 14.22 -10.30
N PHE A 88 -3.81 13.17 -9.75
CA PHE A 88 -4.10 13.06 -8.33
C PHE A 88 -2.87 12.60 -7.55
N SER A 89 -2.77 13.08 -6.33
CA SER A 89 -1.71 12.69 -5.38
C SER A 89 -2.24 12.55 -3.97
N ALA A 90 -1.59 11.70 -3.19
CA ALA A 90 -1.83 11.56 -1.77
C ALA A 90 -0.49 11.63 -1.03
N ARG A 91 -0.44 12.39 0.06
CA ARG A 91 0.76 12.57 0.88
C ARG A 91 0.49 12.17 2.30
N VAL A 92 1.27 11.24 2.82
CA VAL A 92 1.29 10.86 4.23
C VAL A 92 2.42 11.63 4.90
N ILE A 93 2.07 12.45 5.89
CA ILE A 93 3.01 13.24 6.67
C ILE A 93 2.97 12.73 8.11
N PRO A 94 4.05 12.13 8.63
CA PRO A 94 4.16 11.76 10.03
C PRO A 94 4.48 13.00 10.90
N TYR A 95 4.33 12.86 12.20
CA TYR A 95 4.86 13.83 13.15
C TYR A 95 6.39 13.81 13.14
N ARG A 96 6.99 12.62 13.12
CA ARG A 96 8.41 12.35 12.96
C ARG A 96 8.61 11.16 12.04
N GLY A 97 9.48 11.27 11.06
CA GLY A 97 9.81 10.19 10.15
C GLY A 97 9.73 10.58 8.68
N SER A 98 9.81 9.57 7.82
CA SER A 98 9.83 9.74 6.37
C SER A 98 8.46 10.07 5.80
N TRP A 99 8.42 11.00 4.85
CA TRP A 99 7.22 11.34 4.10
C TRP A 99 6.98 10.32 3.00
N LEU A 100 5.72 10.02 2.75
CA LEU A 100 5.30 9.09 1.71
C LEU A 100 4.32 9.80 0.77
N ASP A 101 4.72 9.96 -0.49
CA ASP A 101 3.91 10.60 -1.52
C ASP A 101 3.50 9.56 -2.56
N PHE A 102 2.19 9.43 -2.82
CA PHE A 102 1.64 8.66 -3.92
C PHE A 102 1.22 9.62 -5.03
N GLU A 103 1.60 9.35 -6.27
CA GLU A 103 1.37 10.25 -7.41
C GLU A 103 0.94 9.45 -8.64
N PHE A 104 -0.16 9.84 -9.27
CA PHE A 104 -0.50 9.36 -10.60
C PHE A 104 0.27 10.13 -11.67
N ASP A 105 0.72 9.42 -12.69
CA ASP A 105 1.28 10.05 -13.89
C ASP A 105 0.21 10.23 -14.99
N ALA A 106 0.62 10.84 -16.11
CA ALA A 106 -0.28 11.08 -17.24
C ALA A 106 -0.76 9.79 -17.92
N LYS A 107 -0.09 8.66 -17.70
CA LYS A 107 -0.44 7.32 -18.20
C LYS A 107 -1.29 6.51 -17.22
N ASP A 108 -1.79 7.15 -16.15
CA ASP A 108 -2.55 6.51 -15.08
C ASP A 108 -1.79 5.44 -14.30
N LEU A 109 -0.47 5.53 -14.25
CA LEU A 109 0.37 4.69 -13.42
C LEU A 109 0.56 5.32 -12.05
N LEU A 110 0.45 4.52 -11.00
CA LEU A 110 0.64 4.99 -9.63
C LEU A 110 2.09 4.79 -9.18
N TYR A 111 2.72 5.88 -8.78
CA TYR A 111 4.07 5.90 -8.25
C TYR A 111 4.10 6.31 -6.80
N VAL A 112 5.19 5.94 -6.12
CA VAL A 112 5.49 6.34 -4.76
C VAL A 112 6.84 7.06 -4.70
N ARG A 113 6.93 8.08 -3.83
CA ARG A 113 8.19 8.73 -3.45
C ARG A 113 8.33 8.68 -1.94
N ILE A 114 9.50 8.31 -1.50
CA ILE A 114 9.90 8.37 -0.08
C ILE A 114 10.82 9.57 0.07
N ASP A 115 10.51 10.48 0.99
CA ASP A 115 11.28 11.72 1.25
C ASP A 115 11.63 12.51 -0.03
N ARG A 116 10.68 12.59 -0.97
CA ARG A 116 10.83 13.27 -2.26
C ARG A 116 11.97 12.74 -3.13
N ARG A 117 12.46 11.53 -2.86
CA ARG A 117 13.46 10.84 -3.70
C ARG A 117 12.86 10.47 -5.07
N ARG A 118 13.65 9.79 -5.91
CA ARG A 118 13.18 9.28 -7.21
C ARG A 118 11.94 8.41 -7.03
N LYS A 119 10.97 8.56 -7.94
CA LYS A 119 9.73 7.77 -7.90
C LYS A 119 9.98 6.29 -8.23
N LEU A 120 9.26 5.43 -7.54
CA LEU A 120 9.16 3.99 -7.76
C LEU A 120 7.70 3.64 -8.07
N PRO A 121 7.40 2.55 -8.79
CA PRO A 121 6.05 2.03 -8.86
C PRO A 121 5.49 1.82 -7.44
N ALA A 122 4.22 2.16 -7.20
CA ALA A 122 3.62 1.95 -5.88
C ALA A 122 3.56 0.46 -5.51
N THR A 123 3.49 -0.41 -6.51
CA THR A 123 3.54 -1.87 -6.35
C THR A 123 4.85 -2.37 -5.77
N THR A 124 5.99 -1.72 -6.08
CA THR A 124 7.28 -2.00 -5.44
C THR A 124 7.20 -1.80 -3.92
N LEU A 125 6.56 -0.72 -3.44
CA LEU A 125 6.37 -0.51 -2.01
C LEU A 125 5.48 -1.59 -1.40
N LEU A 126 4.38 -1.97 -2.07
CA LEU A 126 3.47 -3.01 -1.59
C LEU A 126 4.15 -4.38 -1.53
N MET A 127 4.97 -4.74 -2.53
CA MET A 127 5.77 -5.97 -2.52
C MET A 127 6.80 -6.01 -1.39
N ALA A 128 7.32 -4.85 -0.96
CA ALA A 128 8.26 -4.76 0.16
C ALA A 128 7.58 -4.97 1.52
N LEU A 129 6.25 -4.74 1.61
CA LEU A 129 5.47 -5.02 2.81
C LEU A 129 5.27 -6.52 3.00
N ASP A 130 5.05 -6.94 4.24
CA ASP A 130 4.67 -8.33 4.53
C ASP A 130 3.30 -8.64 3.93
N SER A 131 3.12 -9.87 3.45
CA SER A 131 1.81 -10.34 3.06
C SER A 131 0.88 -10.41 4.29
N SER A 132 -0.40 -10.20 4.08
CA SER A 132 -1.41 -10.32 5.14
C SER A 132 -1.44 -11.73 5.75
N PHE A 133 -1.18 -12.75 4.93
CA PHE A 133 -1.09 -14.14 5.37
C PHE A 133 0.07 -14.35 6.36
N THR A 134 1.26 -13.88 6.05
CA THR A 134 2.42 -13.98 6.95
C THR A 134 2.22 -13.18 8.24
N ALA A 135 1.60 -12.01 8.16
CA ALA A 135 1.27 -11.20 9.34
C ALA A 135 0.27 -11.92 10.26
N GLN A 136 -0.72 -12.59 9.70
CA GLN A 136 -1.70 -13.38 10.45
C GLN A 136 -1.04 -14.59 11.10
N GLU A 137 -0.24 -15.38 10.37
CA GLU A 137 0.48 -16.52 10.92
C GLU A 137 1.42 -16.14 12.06
N ARG A 138 2.12 -15.00 11.95
CA ARG A 138 2.95 -14.46 13.02
C ARG A 138 2.13 -14.11 14.26
N THR A 139 0.96 -13.50 14.07
CA THR A 139 0.08 -13.13 15.17
C THR A 139 -0.45 -14.37 15.90
N GLU A 140 -0.85 -15.39 15.16
CA GLU A 140 -1.31 -16.66 15.71
C GLU A 140 -0.19 -17.40 16.44
N ALA A 141 1.00 -17.48 15.84
CA ALA A 141 2.17 -18.10 16.46
C ALA A 141 2.61 -17.37 17.75
N ALA A 142 2.56 -16.04 17.76
CA ALA A 142 2.85 -15.25 18.95
C ALA A 142 1.83 -15.49 20.08
N ALA A 143 0.54 -15.59 19.74
CA ALA A 143 -0.51 -15.90 20.70
C ALA A 143 -0.38 -17.30 21.29
N GLU A 144 0.18 -18.24 20.53
CA GLU A 144 0.47 -19.61 20.96
C GLU A 144 1.84 -19.76 21.65
N GLY A 145 2.60 -18.68 21.81
CA GLY A 145 3.95 -18.70 22.41
C GLY A 145 5.01 -19.43 21.60
N LYS A 146 4.78 -19.62 20.29
CA LYS A 146 5.73 -20.25 19.38
C LYS A 146 6.85 -19.28 18.98
N SER A 147 8.02 -19.82 18.64
CA SER A 147 9.12 -19.04 18.10
C SER A 147 8.74 -18.43 16.75
N LEU A 148 8.99 -17.11 16.57
CA LEU A 148 8.77 -16.39 15.31
C LEU A 148 9.95 -16.51 14.33
N ALA A 149 11.06 -17.13 14.74
CA ALA A 149 12.28 -17.24 13.93
C ALA A 149 12.10 -17.93 12.55
N PRO A 150 11.24 -18.97 12.37
CA PRO A 150 11.02 -19.57 11.06
C PRO A 150 10.12 -18.77 10.12
N PHE A 151 9.39 -17.76 10.62
CA PHE A 151 8.50 -16.95 9.79
C PHE A 151 9.28 -15.85 9.08
N GLN A 152 9.82 -16.16 7.92
CA GLN A 152 10.39 -15.15 7.05
C GLN A 152 9.27 -14.29 6.45
N ALA A 153 9.50 -12.98 6.37
CA ALA A 153 8.58 -12.07 5.72
C ALA A 153 8.49 -12.41 4.22
N THR A 154 7.31 -12.82 3.77
CA THR A 154 7.00 -12.95 2.35
C THR A 154 6.31 -11.69 1.91
N GLY A 155 6.80 -11.03 0.86
CA GLY A 155 6.16 -9.82 0.33
C GLY A 155 4.75 -10.09 -0.18
N MET A 156 3.96 -9.03 -0.38
CA MET A 156 2.66 -9.16 -1.02
C MET A 156 2.82 -9.67 -2.44
N SER A 157 2.10 -10.74 -2.77
CA SER A 157 2.06 -11.29 -4.14
C SER A 157 1.25 -10.39 -5.08
N ARG A 158 1.39 -10.59 -6.39
CA ARG A 158 0.58 -9.90 -7.41
C ARG A 158 -0.93 -10.10 -7.15
N GLU A 159 -1.32 -11.35 -6.88
CA GLU A 159 -2.71 -11.69 -6.56
C GLU A 159 -3.20 -10.95 -5.32
N GLU A 160 -2.39 -10.88 -4.26
CA GLU A 160 -2.74 -10.20 -3.02
C GLU A 160 -2.90 -8.68 -3.23
N ILE A 161 -1.97 -8.04 -3.94
CA ILE A 161 -2.03 -6.61 -4.29
C ILE A 161 -3.30 -6.30 -5.07
N LEU A 162 -3.62 -7.10 -6.09
CA LEU A 162 -4.80 -6.90 -6.91
C LEU A 162 -6.10 -7.15 -6.12
N SER A 163 -6.14 -8.17 -5.27
CA SER A 163 -7.32 -8.48 -4.45
C SER A 163 -7.60 -7.46 -3.35
N MET A 164 -6.58 -6.75 -2.90
CA MET A 164 -6.73 -5.64 -1.94
C MET A 164 -7.47 -4.44 -2.57
N ILE A 165 -7.30 -4.21 -3.87
CA ILE A 165 -7.82 -3.05 -4.59
C ILE A 165 -9.11 -3.35 -5.35
N TYR A 166 -9.18 -4.52 -5.98
CA TYR A 166 -10.28 -4.91 -6.87
C TYR A 166 -11.11 -6.06 -6.30
N GLY A 167 -12.42 -5.98 -6.50
CA GLY A 167 -13.32 -7.13 -6.33
C GLY A 167 -13.04 -8.20 -7.40
N ARG A 168 -13.68 -9.35 -7.24
CA ARG A 168 -13.61 -10.48 -8.17
C ARG A 168 -14.97 -10.77 -8.78
N ILE A 169 -14.97 -11.14 -10.05
CA ILE A 169 -16.15 -11.63 -10.78
C ILE A 169 -15.80 -13.02 -11.28
N THR A 170 -16.62 -14.00 -10.92
CA THR A 170 -16.45 -15.38 -11.35
C THR A 170 -17.33 -15.68 -12.56
N PHE A 171 -16.75 -16.29 -13.57
CA PHE A 171 -17.41 -16.79 -14.77
C PHE A 171 -17.26 -18.29 -14.84
N GLU A 172 -18.37 -19.03 -14.81
CA GLU A 172 -18.39 -20.48 -14.89
C GLU A 172 -18.80 -20.91 -16.32
N ALA A 173 -18.03 -21.80 -16.94
CA ALA A 173 -18.35 -22.31 -18.26
C ALA A 173 -19.71 -23.04 -18.24
N ALA A 174 -20.62 -22.63 -19.12
CA ALA A 174 -21.98 -23.18 -19.21
C ALA A 174 -22.19 -24.09 -20.43
N GLY A 175 -21.16 -24.27 -21.27
CA GLY A 175 -21.25 -24.96 -22.55
C GLY A 175 -21.54 -24.00 -23.70
N ASP A 176 -21.36 -24.47 -24.93
CA ASP A 176 -21.64 -23.72 -26.18
C ASP A 176 -20.98 -22.33 -26.27
N GLY A 177 -19.81 -22.16 -25.63
CA GLY A 177 -19.06 -20.88 -25.59
C GLY A 177 -19.73 -19.82 -24.72
N GLN A 178 -20.64 -20.19 -23.84
CA GLN A 178 -21.32 -19.31 -22.90
C GLN A 178 -20.80 -19.51 -21.46
N PHE A 179 -20.95 -18.47 -20.64
CA PHE A 179 -20.53 -18.46 -19.24
C PHE A 179 -21.66 -17.95 -18.35
N ARG A 180 -21.67 -18.42 -17.11
CA ARG A 180 -22.56 -17.93 -16.06
C ARG A 180 -21.80 -17.05 -15.11
N THR A 181 -22.39 -15.93 -14.72
CA THR A 181 -21.86 -15.05 -13.68
C THR A 181 -22.98 -14.62 -12.73
N ALA A 182 -22.63 -14.36 -11.46
CA ALA A 182 -23.60 -13.86 -10.50
C ALA A 182 -24.15 -12.48 -10.91
N PHE A 183 -25.46 -12.27 -10.74
CA PHE A 183 -26.06 -10.97 -10.95
C PHE A 183 -25.81 -10.05 -9.73
N ASP A 184 -25.12 -8.95 -9.94
CA ASP A 184 -24.94 -7.89 -8.94
C ASP A 184 -25.67 -6.62 -9.38
N ALA A 185 -26.77 -6.30 -8.69
CA ALA A 185 -27.57 -5.12 -8.98
C ALA A 185 -26.78 -3.81 -8.93
N SER A 186 -25.73 -3.73 -8.10
CA SER A 186 -24.90 -2.53 -7.95
C SER A 186 -24.12 -2.21 -9.23
N GLN A 187 -23.70 -3.23 -9.97
CA GLN A 187 -22.93 -3.07 -11.20
C GLN A 187 -23.78 -2.48 -12.34
N TYR A 188 -25.08 -2.71 -12.34
CA TYR A 188 -25.99 -2.26 -13.40
C TYR A 188 -26.77 -1.00 -13.03
N SER A 189 -26.89 -0.68 -11.74
CA SER A 189 -27.67 0.45 -11.25
C SER A 189 -27.18 1.79 -11.82
N GLY A 190 -28.10 2.52 -12.47
CA GLY A 190 -27.84 3.83 -13.07
C GLY A 190 -27.19 3.77 -14.46
N LYS A 191 -26.80 2.59 -14.94
CA LYS A 191 -26.12 2.40 -16.22
C LYS A 191 -27.13 2.15 -17.35
N LYS A 192 -26.70 2.48 -18.57
CA LYS A 192 -27.37 2.09 -19.81
C LYS A 192 -26.69 0.82 -20.31
N LEU A 193 -27.49 -0.20 -20.62
CA LEU A 193 -26.97 -1.47 -21.09
C LEU A 193 -26.39 -1.34 -22.50
N VAL A 194 -25.26 -2.00 -22.71
CA VAL A 194 -24.63 -2.15 -24.02
C VAL A 194 -25.22 -3.38 -24.71
N ASP A 195 -25.39 -4.48 -23.96
CA ASP A 195 -25.86 -5.76 -24.44
C ASP A 195 -27.12 -6.20 -23.67
N ASP A 196 -27.83 -7.20 -24.20
CA ASP A 196 -28.97 -7.79 -23.53
C ASP A 196 -28.58 -8.53 -22.28
N LEU A 197 -29.32 -8.36 -21.19
CA LEU A 197 -29.14 -9.18 -19.98
C LEU A 197 -30.01 -10.45 -20.13
N VAL A 198 -29.35 -11.60 -20.12
CA VAL A 198 -29.97 -12.91 -20.26
C VAL A 198 -29.88 -13.66 -18.92
N ASN A 199 -31.02 -14.15 -18.45
CA ASN A 199 -31.10 -14.96 -17.25
C ASN A 199 -30.51 -16.36 -17.53
N ALA A 200 -29.57 -16.80 -16.71
CA ALA A 200 -28.92 -18.09 -16.90
C ALA A 200 -29.80 -19.30 -16.55
N ALA A 201 -30.93 -19.09 -15.85
CA ALA A 201 -31.82 -20.17 -15.44
C ALA A 201 -32.76 -20.65 -16.60
N ASP A 202 -33.22 -19.74 -17.43
CA ASP A 202 -34.23 -20.01 -18.47
C ASP A 202 -33.82 -19.53 -19.86
N GLY A 203 -32.72 -18.74 -19.95
CA GLY A 203 -32.27 -18.15 -21.23
C GLY A 203 -33.12 -16.96 -21.68
N GLU A 204 -34.02 -16.44 -20.86
CA GLU A 204 -34.84 -15.29 -21.21
C GLU A 204 -34.09 -13.96 -21.10
N VAL A 205 -34.39 -13.04 -22.02
CA VAL A 205 -33.87 -11.66 -21.98
C VAL A 205 -34.66 -10.87 -20.95
N VAL A 206 -34.02 -10.51 -19.83
CA VAL A 206 -34.66 -9.77 -18.73
C VAL A 206 -34.53 -8.25 -18.87
N ALA A 207 -33.59 -7.78 -19.66
CA ALA A 207 -33.45 -6.38 -20.06
C ALA A 207 -32.69 -6.30 -21.40
N LYS A 208 -33.09 -5.36 -22.27
CA LYS A 208 -32.51 -5.22 -23.62
C LYS A 208 -31.38 -4.21 -23.66
N ALA A 209 -30.50 -4.38 -24.62
CA ALA A 209 -29.48 -3.37 -24.97
C ALA A 209 -30.15 -2.00 -25.20
N GLY A 210 -29.52 -0.95 -24.69
CA GLY A 210 -30.06 0.41 -24.71
C GLY A 210 -30.99 0.77 -23.55
N ASP A 211 -31.44 -0.18 -22.75
CA ASP A 211 -32.25 0.08 -21.55
C ASP A 211 -31.40 0.78 -20.45
N LYS A 212 -31.99 1.77 -19.80
CA LYS A 212 -31.42 2.36 -18.59
C LYS A 212 -31.92 1.59 -17.38
N ILE A 213 -31.01 0.99 -16.63
CA ILE A 213 -31.31 0.25 -15.41
C ILE A 213 -31.36 1.22 -14.23
N THR A 214 -32.56 1.62 -13.82
CA THR A 214 -32.72 2.45 -12.61
C THR A 214 -32.42 1.62 -11.36
N PRO A 215 -32.04 2.25 -10.22
CA PRO A 215 -31.78 1.52 -8.97
C PRO A 215 -32.96 0.64 -8.54
N ARG A 216 -34.20 1.10 -8.79
CA ARG A 216 -35.41 0.32 -8.51
C ARG A 216 -35.55 -0.91 -9.42
N LYS A 217 -35.23 -0.75 -10.73
CA LYS A 217 -35.25 -1.86 -11.70
C LYS A 217 -34.16 -2.88 -11.38
N ALA A 218 -32.94 -2.42 -11.03
CA ALA A 218 -31.84 -3.29 -10.62
C ALA A 218 -32.20 -4.14 -9.38
N LYS A 219 -32.79 -3.52 -8.36
CA LYS A 219 -33.24 -4.21 -7.16
C LYS A 219 -34.32 -5.24 -7.44
N LYS A 220 -35.29 -4.90 -8.30
CA LYS A 220 -36.36 -5.84 -8.71
C LYS A 220 -35.81 -7.03 -9.52
N LEU A 221 -34.84 -6.80 -10.40
CA LEU A 221 -34.16 -7.86 -11.13
C LEU A 221 -33.40 -8.81 -10.19
N ALA A 222 -32.77 -8.30 -9.15
CA ALA A 222 -32.06 -9.11 -8.15
C ALA A 222 -32.98 -10.08 -7.37
N GLU A 223 -34.29 -9.83 -7.33
CA GLU A 223 -35.26 -10.73 -6.70
C GLU A 223 -35.58 -11.98 -7.57
N THR A 224 -35.38 -11.87 -8.88
CA THR A 224 -35.76 -12.92 -9.85
C THR A 224 -34.58 -13.52 -10.60
N VAL A 225 -33.50 -12.77 -10.73
CA VAL A 225 -32.32 -13.16 -11.50
C VAL A 225 -31.14 -13.32 -10.52
N THR A 226 -30.64 -14.53 -10.39
CA THR A 226 -29.47 -14.83 -9.53
C THR A 226 -28.19 -14.90 -10.35
N GLN A 227 -28.26 -15.36 -11.59
CA GLN A 227 -27.13 -15.49 -12.50
C GLN A 227 -27.50 -15.01 -13.90
N LEU A 228 -26.51 -14.42 -14.58
CA LEU A 228 -26.60 -14.02 -15.98
C LEU A 228 -25.82 -15.00 -16.86
N LEU A 229 -26.32 -15.18 -18.06
CA LEU A 229 -25.62 -15.84 -19.15
C LEU A 229 -24.91 -14.78 -19.99
N VAL A 230 -23.60 -14.92 -20.15
CA VAL A 230 -22.74 -13.98 -20.88
C VAL A 230 -21.99 -14.72 -21.98
N SER A 231 -21.64 -14.00 -23.04
CA SER A 231 -20.90 -14.57 -24.15
C SER A 231 -19.41 -14.65 -23.85
N ARG A 232 -18.68 -15.41 -24.67
CA ARG A 232 -17.23 -15.52 -24.60
C ARG A 232 -16.55 -14.15 -24.82
N GLU A 233 -17.10 -13.34 -25.71
CA GLU A 233 -16.60 -12.01 -26.04
C GLU A 233 -16.61 -11.07 -24.81
N ASP A 234 -17.55 -11.25 -23.91
CA ASP A 234 -17.66 -10.45 -22.67
C ASP A 234 -16.50 -10.70 -21.68
N LEU A 235 -15.81 -11.84 -21.83
CA LEU A 235 -14.65 -12.19 -21.00
C LEU A 235 -13.35 -11.66 -21.58
N ILE A 236 -13.27 -11.52 -22.92
CA ILE A 236 -12.05 -11.09 -23.59
C ILE A 236 -11.71 -9.63 -23.22
N GLY A 237 -10.45 -9.38 -22.91
CA GLY A 237 -9.96 -8.07 -22.45
C GLY A 237 -10.14 -7.81 -20.94
N ARG A 238 -10.76 -8.75 -20.20
CA ARG A 238 -10.75 -8.70 -18.72
C ARG A 238 -9.40 -9.15 -18.20
N TYR A 239 -9.12 -8.87 -16.94
CA TYR A 239 -7.88 -9.24 -16.28
C TYR A 239 -8.11 -10.37 -15.28
N ILE A 240 -7.24 -11.39 -15.30
CA ILE A 240 -7.33 -12.54 -14.41
C ILE A 240 -7.07 -12.10 -12.97
N ALA A 241 -7.90 -12.58 -12.04
CA ALA A 241 -7.82 -12.22 -10.64
C ALA A 241 -6.93 -13.16 -9.81
N ARG A 242 -6.69 -14.37 -10.28
CA ARG A 242 -5.89 -15.40 -9.60
C ARG A 242 -4.91 -16.06 -10.53
N ASP A 243 -3.78 -16.47 -9.95
CA ASP A 243 -2.83 -17.31 -10.67
C ASP A 243 -3.47 -18.66 -11.05
N ALA A 244 -3.34 -19.02 -12.31
CA ALA A 244 -3.75 -20.31 -12.83
C ALA A 244 -2.52 -21.19 -13.05
N PHE A 245 -2.43 -22.29 -12.33
CA PHE A 245 -1.28 -23.17 -12.37
C PHE A 245 -1.67 -24.65 -12.25
N ASP A 246 -0.79 -25.50 -12.75
CA ASP A 246 -0.92 -26.94 -12.54
C ASP A 246 -0.52 -27.31 -11.10
N LYS A 247 -1.47 -27.82 -10.33
CA LYS A 247 -1.25 -28.24 -8.94
C LYS A 247 -0.22 -29.36 -8.78
N LYS A 248 0.07 -30.12 -9.84
CA LYS A 248 1.02 -31.25 -9.77
C LYS A 248 2.44 -30.84 -10.14
N SER A 249 2.59 -30.05 -11.21
CA SER A 249 3.90 -29.63 -11.72
C SER A 249 4.32 -28.26 -11.23
N GLY A 250 3.38 -27.43 -10.73
CA GLY A 250 3.63 -26.04 -10.36
C GLY A 250 3.79 -25.09 -11.56
N LEU A 251 3.55 -25.58 -12.79
CA LEU A 251 3.63 -24.77 -13.99
C LEU A 251 2.52 -23.72 -13.99
N VAL A 252 2.91 -22.45 -14.08
CA VAL A 252 1.99 -21.33 -14.16
C VAL A 252 1.53 -21.15 -15.62
N TRP A 253 0.22 -21.16 -15.86
CA TRP A 253 -0.39 -20.89 -17.17
C TRP A 253 -0.77 -19.43 -17.34
N ALA A 254 -1.20 -18.78 -16.27
CA ALA A 254 -1.51 -17.36 -16.23
C ALA A 254 -1.28 -16.79 -14.83
N GLU A 255 -0.80 -15.56 -14.76
CA GLU A 255 -0.61 -14.83 -13.52
C GLU A 255 -1.75 -13.83 -13.28
N ALA A 256 -2.02 -13.54 -12.02
CA ALA A 256 -2.97 -12.49 -11.65
C ALA A 256 -2.58 -11.15 -12.30
N GLY A 257 -3.56 -10.51 -12.94
CA GLY A 257 -3.36 -9.28 -13.72
C GLY A 257 -3.08 -9.50 -15.21
N ASP A 258 -2.93 -10.73 -15.68
CA ASP A 258 -2.82 -11.01 -17.11
C ASP A 258 -4.15 -10.70 -17.82
N GLU A 259 -4.06 -10.17 -19.02
CA GLU A 259 -5.23 -9.91 -19.85
C GLU A 259 -5.73 -11.22 -20.47
N LEU A 260 -7.02 -11.48 -20.31
CA LEU A 260 -7.67 -12.65 -20.84
C LEU A 260 -7.87 -12.49 -22.34
N SER A 261 -6.95 -13.04 -23.13
CA SER A 261 -7.09 -13.15 -24.58
C SER A 261 -7.91 -14.40 -24.94
N GLU A 262 -8.35 -14.47 -26.19
CA GLU A 262 -9.07 -15.65 -26.70
C GLU A 262 -8.22 -16.91 -26.60
N ALA A 263 -6.93 -16.83 -26.95
CA ALA A 263 -6.01 -17.94 -26.87
C ALA A 263 -5.80 -18.42 -25.42
N LEU A 264 -5.66 -17.50 -24.48
CA LEU A 264 -5.50 -17.83 -23.07
C LEU A 264 -6.78 -18.45 -22.50
N LEU A 265 -7.95 -17.94 -22.89
CA LEU A 265 -9.23 -18.52 -22.47
C LEU A 265 -9.38 -19.97 -22.95
N GLU A 266 -9.03 -20.25 -24.21
CA GLU A 266 -9.01 -21.62 -24.75
C GLU A 266 -8.05 -22.52 -24.01
N GLU A 267 -6.82 -22.05 -23.76
CA GLU A 267 -5.82 -22.82 -23.04
C GLU A 267 -6.30 -23.17 -21.62
N LEU A 268 -6.88 -22.21 -20.89
CA LEU A 268 -7.40 -22.46 -19.54
C LEU A 268 -8.54 -23.48 -19.53
N LEU A 269 -9.46 -23.40 -20.49
CA LEU A 269 -10.58 -24.35 -20.65
C LEU A 269 -10.05 -25.76 -20.99
N ASP A 270 -9.06 -25.88 -21.89
CA ASP A 270 -8.44 -27.15 -22.27
C ASP A 270 -7.70 -27.80 -21.09
N LYS A 271 -7.17 -27.01 -20.15
CA LYS A 271 -6.59 -27.48 -18.89
C LYS A 271 -7.63 -27.85 -17.82
N GLY A 272 -8.91 -27.72 -18.14
CA GLY A 272 -10.02 -28.07 -17.25
C GLY A 272 -10.37 -26.98 -16.22
N ILE A 273 -9.89 -25.76 -16.41
CA ILE A 273 -10.29 -24.61 -15.59
C ILE A 273 -11.61 -24.07 -16.13
N THR A 274 -12.71 -24.47 -15.52
CA THR A 274 -14.08 -24.12 -15.93
C THR A 274 -14.61 -22.88 -15.23
N ALA A 275 -14.01 -22.49 -14.11
CA ALA A 275 -14.34 -21.28 -13.37
C ALA A 275 -13.18 -20.27 -13.50
N ILE A 276 -13.44 -19.15 -14.15
CA ILE A 276 -12.46 -18.08 -14.40
C ILE A 276 -12.82 -16.90 -13.53
N GLU A 277 -11.91 -16.50 -12.66
CA GLU A 277 -12.06 -15.30 -11.84
C GLU A 277 -11.34 -14.13 -12.50
N THR A 278 -12.06 -13.02 -12.71
CA THR A 278 -11.52 -11.79 -13.26
C THR A 278 -11.64 -10.64 -12.27
N LEU A 279 -10.79 -9.63 -12.43
CA LEU A 279 -10.86 -8.39 -11.65
C LEU A 279 -12.10 -7.59 -12.01
N ASP A 280 -12.79 -7.04 -10.99
CA ASP A 280 -13.89 -6.12 -11.16
C ASP A 280 -13.38 -4.72 -11.52
N ILE A 281 -13.12 -4.51 -12.81
CA ILE A 281 -12.67 -3.25 -13.40
C ILE A 281 -13.72 -2.78 -14.37
N ASP A 282 -14.25 -1.56 -14.17
CA ASP A 282 -15.32 -1.00 -15.00
C ASP A 282 -14.89 0.18 -15.87
N HIS A 283 -13.61 0.55 -15.86
CA HIS A 283 -13.00 1.66 -16.60
C HIS A 283 -13.60 3.07 -16.34
N LEU A 284 -14.72 3.16 -15.66
CA LEU A 284 -15.38 4.41 -15.31
C LEU A 284 -15.08 4.82 -13.85
N ASN A 285 -15.28 3.89 -12.92
CA ASN A 285 -15.13 4.14 -11.47
C ASN A 285 -13.90 3.43 -10.89
N ARG A 286 -13.57 2.26 -11.44
CA ARG A 286 -12.45 1.41 -10.99
C ARG A 286 -11.57 1.06 -12.19
N GLY A 287 -10.73 2.01 -12.59
CA GLY A 287 -9.78 1.79 -13.68
C GLY A 287 -8.67 0.79 -13.33
N ALA A 288 -8.00 0.27 -14.35
CA ALA A 288 -6.93 -0.72 -14.22
C ALA A 288 -5.60 -0.13 -13.71
N TYR A 289 -5.62 0.90 -12.87
CA TYR A 289 -4.44 1.69 -12.47
C TYR A 289 -3.36 0.85 -11.80
N ILE A 290 -3.73 0.07 -10.79
CA ILE A 290 -2.77 -0.78 -10.05
C ILE A 290 -2.33 -1.95 -10.90
N ARG A 291 -3.25 -2.57 -11.66
CA ARG A 291 -2.88 -3.63 -12.61
C ARG A 291 -1.86 -3.14 -13.64
N ASN A 292 -2.07 -1.96 -14.21
CA ASN A 292 -1.15 -1.37 -15.18
C ASN A 292 0.19 -0.98 -14.55
N THR A 293 0.17 -0.47 -13.33
CA THR A 293 1.38 -0.19 -12.55
C THR A 293 2.17 -1.47 -12.28
N LEU A 294 1.48 -2.54 -11.91
CA LEU A 294 2.07 -3.86 -11.67
C LEU A 294 2.71 -4.44 -12.95
N ALA A 295 2.08 -4.24 -14.11
CA ALA A 295 2.62 -4.69 -15.40
C ALA A 295 3.91 -3.97 -15.82
N VAL A 296 4.12 -2.74 -15.35
CA VAL A 296 5.33 -1.94 -15.62
C VAL A 296 6.41 -2.14 -14.56
N ASP A 297 6.04 -2.63 -13.38
CA ASP A 297 6.97 -2.92 -12.31
C ASP A 297 7.90 -4.07 -12.71
N LYS A 298 9.20 -3.88 -12.50
CA LYS A 298 10.24 -4.87 -12.84
C LYS A 298 10.47 -5.86 -11.70
N ASN A 299 10.00 -5.53 -10.50
CA ASN A 299 10.18 -6.36 -9.32
C ASN A 299 9.11 -7.45 -9.29
N ALA A 300 9.51 -8.66 -8.96
CA ALA A 300 8.62 -9.81 -8.81
C ALA A 300 8.61 -10.34 -7.37
N THR A 301 9.65 -10.03 -6.59
CA THR A 301 9.83 -10.52 -5.22
C THR A 301 10.03 -9.39 -4.22
N ARG A 302 9.85 -9.70 -2.93
CA ARG A 302 10.10 -8.78 -1.83
C ARG A 302 11.55 -8.32 -1.79
N GLU A 303 12.48 -9.24 -2.03
CA GLU A 303 13.91 -8.97 -2.01
C GLU A 303 14.29 -7.95 -3.08
N GLU A 304 13.79 -8.11 -4.30
CA GLU A 304 14.02 -7.18 -5.40
C GLU A 304 13.44 -5.80 -5.09
N ALA A 305 12.24 -5.75 -4.53
CA ALA A 305 11.59 -4.53 -4.12
C ALA A 305 12.36 -3.77 -3.04
N LEU A 306 12.83 -4.47 -2.00
CA LEU A 306 13.65 -3.90 -0.93
C LEU A 306 14.97 -3.33 -1.45
N ILE A 307 15.64 -4.07 -2.35
CA ILE A 307 16.89 -3.62 -2.98
C ILE A 307 16.67 -2.37 -3.84
N ASP A 308 15.56 -2.31 -4.56
CA ASP A 308 15.22 -1.14 -5.40
C ASP A 308 14.93 0.10 -4.53
N ILE A 309 14.19 -0.06 -3.43
CA ILE A 309 13.96 1.00 -2.45
C ILE A 309 15.30 1.46 -1.87
N TYR A 310 16.18 0.54 -1.48
CA TYR A 310 17.50 0.88 -0.94
C TYR A 310 18.33 1.71 -1.92
N ARG A 311 18.39 1.31 -3.19
CA ARG A 311 19.12 2.04 -4.24
C ARG A 311 18.60 3.47 -4.45
N VAL A 312 17.29 3.67 -4.26
CA VAL A 312 16.70 5.00 -4.37
C VAL A 312 17.02 5.85 -3.14
N MET A 313 17.02 5.26 -1.95
CA MET A 313 17.27 5.97 -0.69
C MET A 313 18.76 6.25 -0.46
N ARG A 314 19.64 5.32 -0.88
CA ARG A 314 21.11 5.42 -0.75
C ARG A 314 21.83 5.18 -2.07
N PRO A 315 21.78 6.16 -2.98
CA PRO A 315 22.45 6.03 -4.28
C PRO A 315 23.97 5.85 -4.11
N GLY A 316 24.53 4.90 -4.86
CA GLY A 316 25.98 4.64 -4.88
C GLY A 316 26.48 3.64 -3.82
N GLU A 317 25.65 3.24 -2.87
CA GLU A 317 26.00 2.17 -1.92
C GLU A 317 25.58 0.80 -2.48
N PRO A 318 26.44 -0.24 -2.43
CA PRO A 318 26.05 -1.58 -2.83
C PRO A 318 25.02 -2.15 -1.84
N PRO A 319 23.82 -2.56 -2.32
CA PRO A 319 22.79 -3.12 -1.45
C PRO A 319 23.10 -4.56 -1.07
N THR A 320 22.86 -4.91 0.21
CA THR A 320 22.65 -6.28 0.65
C THR A 320 21.20 -6.42 1.12
N LEU A 321 20.65 -7.61 1.11
CA LEU A 321 19.27 -7.81 1.58
C LEU A 321 19.09 -7.35 3.02
N GLU A 322 20.03 -7.70 3.90
CA GLU A 322 20.02 -7.32 5.31
C GLU A 322 20.00 -5.79 5.51
N THR A 323 20.87 -5.07 4.79
CA THR A 323 20.90 -3.60 4.89
C THR A 323 19.68 -2.93 4.29
N ALA A 324 19.11 -3.52 3.23
CA ALA A 324 17.89 -3.02 2.62
C ALA A 324 16.67 -3.23 3.53
N GLU A 325 16.57 -4.37 4.18
CA GLU A 325 15.52 -4.69 5.14
C GLU A 325 15.60 -3.82 6.39
N ALA A 326 16.81 -3.64 6.95
CA ALA A 326 17.04 -2.76 8.09
C ALA A 326 16.70 -1.29 7.77
N LEU A 327 17.04 -0.82 6.55
CA LEU A 327 16.67 0.51 6.11
C LEU A 327 15.15 0.65 6.02
N PHE A 328 14.46 -0.26 5.33
CA PHE A 328 13.02 -0.22 5.12
C PHE A 328 12.25 -0.27 6.44
N SER A 329 12.65 -1.16 7.34
CA SER A 329 12.10 -1.24 8.69
C SER A 329 12.29 0.08 9.46
N GLY A 330 13.48 0.67 9.40
CA GLY A 330 13.78 1.95 10.06
C GLY A 330 13.01 3.15 9.50
N LEU A 331 12.54 3.09 8.21
CA LEU A 331 11.77 4.19 7.61
C LEU A 331 10.34 4.29 8.16
N PHE A 332 9.68 3.14 8.44
CA PHE A 332 8.24 3.11 8.69
C PHE A 332 7.81 2.30 9.91
N PHE A 333 8.65 1.40 10.42
CA PHE A 333 8.29 0.40 11.44
C PHE A 333 9.13 0.47 12.72
N ASP A 334 9.99 1.45 12.84
CA ASP A 334 10.81 1.71 14.02
C ASP A 334 10.20 2.87 14.81
N ASP A 335 9.66 2.59 15.99
CA ASP A 335 8.99 3.57 16.84
C ASP A 335 9.89 4.74 17.28
N GLU A 336 11.20 4.53 17.29
CA GLU A 336 12.15 5.60 17.59
C GLU A 336 12.37 6.55 16.41
N ARG A 337 12.10 6.09 15.18
CA ARG A 337 12.36 6.83 13.93
C ARG A 337 11.11 7.31 13.24
N PHE A 338 9.99 6.61 13.39
CA PHE A 338 8.71 6.95 12.75
C PHE A 338 7.61 7.04 13.78
N ASP A 339 6.90 8.17 13.80
CA ASP A 339 5.72 8.40 14.63
C ASP A 339 4.70 9.24 13.88
N LEU A 340 3.52 8.68 13.65
CA LEU A 340 2.39 9.40 13.05
C LEU A 340 1.72 10.34 14.06
N SER A 341 1.92 10.11 15.36
CA SER A 341 1.22 10.68 16.50
C SER A 341 -0.29 10.37 16.55
N ALA A 342 -0.89 10.53 17.74
CA ALA A 342 -2.33 10.36 17.92
C ALA A 342 -3.14 11.33 17.02
N VAL A 343 -2.69 12.56 16.89
CA VAL A 343 -3.33 13.57 16.01
C VAL A 343 -3.27 13.15 14.55
N GLY A 344 -2.12 12.68 14.08
CA GLY A 344 -1.95 12.18 12.71
C GLY A 344 -2.85 10.97 12.43
N ARG A 345 -2.93 10.03 13.38
CA ARG A 345 -3.80 8.84 13.26
C ARG A 345 -5.29 9.23 13.17
N VAL A 346 -5.77 10.09 14.05
CA VAL A 346 -7.16 10.56 14.01
C VAL A 346 -7.48 11.26 12.70
N LYS A 347 -6.61 12.17 12.25
CA LYS A 347 -6.82 12.88 10.98
C LYS A 347 -6.79 11.94 9.77
N MET A 348 -5.92 10.94 9.78
CA MET A 348 -5.87 9.91 8.73
C MET A 348 -7.15 9.09 8.72
N ASN A 349 -7.59 8.60 9.87
CA ASN A 349 -8.82 7.80 10.00
C ASN A 349 -10.05 8.58 9.53
N MET A 350 -10.16 9.86 9.89
CA MET A 350 -11.27 10.73 9.43
C MET A 350 -11.30 10.88 7.90
N ARG A 351 -10.15 10.88 7.25
CA ARG A 351 -10.05 11.01 5.78
C ARG A 351 -10.29 9.70 5.05
N LEU A 352 -9.85 8.60 5.63
CA LEU A 352 -9.95 7.26 5.03
C LEU A 352 -11.22 6.51 5.46
N ALA A 353 -12.08 7.15 6.28
CA ALA A 353 -13.26 6.51 6.90
C ALA A 353 -12.91 5.17 7.61
N ALA A 354 -11.66 5.06 8.10
CA ALA A 354 -11.22 3.90 8.84
C ALA A 354 -11.71 3.97 10.28
N THR A 355 -12.27 2.89 10.79
CA THR A 355 -12.57 2.73 12.22
C THR A 355 -11.25 2.62 12.98
N ALA A 356 -11.15 3.34 14.09
CA ALA A 356 -9.98 3.33 14.98
C ALA A 356 -9.78 1.97 15.63
#